data_c1ac1603c2dc57cd590ba26d6c547fd2
#
_entry.id   c1ac1603c2dc57cd590ba26d6c547fd2
#
_cell.length_a   1.000
_cell.length_b   1.000
_cell.length_c   1.000
_cell.angle_alpha   90.00
_cell.angle_beta   90.00
_cell.angle_gamma   90.00
#
_symmetry.space_group_name_H-M   'P 1'
#
loop_
_entity.id
_entity.type
_entity.pdbx_description
1 polymer ?
#
loop_
_entity_poly.entity_id
_entity_poly.type
_entity_poly.pdbx_seq_one_letter_code
_entity_poly.pdbx_strand_id
1 'polypeptide(L)'
;MLFRSIFNAVSNIWGKELIDEVLSSRSRVVIRPDSGNPVAVVLDVLNRLGATFGFTLNNKGFKVLHNSVRVIQGDGINLESIEHILSMMKINKWSAENIAFGMGGMLLQGMNRDTMQWAMKCSAIKINGEWQDVYKDPITSSAKKSKRGRFSVVRENGVIKCKSLGPESLLRTIYENGELLVDENFDTIRQRAKGLI
;
A
#
# COMPACT_ATOMS: atom_id res chain seq x y z
N MET A 1 7.61 5.03 -22.51
CA MET A 1 8.48 6.05 -21.87
C MET A 1 8.20 6.02 -20.38
N LEU A 2 9.16 5.56 -19.57
CA LEU A 2 9.01 5.54 -18.11
C LEU A 2 9.17 6.98 -17.61
N PHE A 3 8.13 7.52 -16.99
CA PHE A 3 8.23 8.80 -16.27
C PHE A 3 9.17 8.60 -15.09
N ARG A 4 10.45 8.90 -15.28
CA ARG A 4 11.47 8.78 -14.22
C ARG A 4 11.33 9.83 -13.13
N SER A 5 10.46 10.84 -13.33
CA SER A 5 10.21 11.90 -12.36
C SER A 5 8.87 12.57 -12.65
N ILE A 6 8.04 12.70 -11.61
CA ILE A 6 6.79 13.47 -11.62
C ILE A 6 7.06 14.93 -12.05
N PHE A 7 8.21 15.46 -11.69
CA PHE A 7 8.61 16.83 -11.99
C PHE A 7 8.86 17.04 -13.47
N ASN A 8 9.47 16.06 -14.16
CA ASN A 8 9.63 16.14 -15.61
C ASN A 8 8.26 16.07 -16.31
N ALA A 9 7.35 15.22 -15.84
CA ALA A 9 5.99 15.14 -16.37
C ALA A 9 5.27 16.50 -16.26
N VAL A 10 5.27 17.11 -15.06
CA VAL A 10 4.60 18.39 -14.81
C VAL A 10 5.22 19.54 -15.58
N SER A 11 6.55 19.70 -15.53
CA SER A 11 7.22 20.90 -16.05
C SER A 11 7.54 20.85 -17.54
N ASN A 12 7.71 19.66 -18.12
CA ASN A 12 8.11 19.52 -19.52
C ASN A 12 6.99 18.94 -20.36
N ILE A 13 6.48 17.73 -20.04
CA ILE A 13 5.53 17.06 -20.91
C ILE A 13 4.18 17.79 -20.87
N TRP A 14 3.54 17.86 -19.71
CA TRP A 14 2.23 18.55 -19.60
C TRP A 14 2.36 20.07 -19.59
N GLY A 15 3.48 20.59 -19.08
CA GLY A 15 3.68 22.03 -18.91
C GLY A 15 4.32 22.73 -20.11
N LYS A 16 4.76 21.99 -21.14
CA LYS A 16 5.28 22.56 -22.38
C LYS A 16 4.72 21.86 -23.61
N GLU A 17 4.93 20.54 -23.72
CA GLU A 17 4.56 19.81 -24.92
C GLU A 17 3.03 19.69 -25.09
N LEU A 18 2.27 19.54 -23.99
CA LEU A 18 0.83 19.34 -23.95
C LEU A 18 0.09 20.43 -23.17
N ILE A 19 0.63 21.63 -23.06
CA ILE A 19 0.07 22.69 -22.20
C ILE A 19 -1.31 23.12 -22.72
N ASP A 20 -1.47 23.29 -24.02
CA ASP A 20 -2.72 23.73 -24.63
C ASP A 20 -3.83 22.68 -24.46
N GLU A 21 -3.50 21.41 -24.61
CA GLU A 21 -4.43 20.30 -24.38
C GLU A 21 -4.86 20.23 -22.91
N VAL A 22 -3.93 20.41 -21.97
CA VAL A 22 -4.26 20.43 -20.54
C VAL A 22 -5.14 21.62 -20.18
N LEU A 23 -4.84 22.82 -20.69
CA LEU A 23 -5.60 24.02 -20.37
C LEU A 23 -6.97 24.07 -21.03
N SER A 24 -7.11 23.52 -22.24
CA SER A 24 -8.39 23.45 -22.98
C SER A 24 -9.28 22.27 -22.60
N SER A 25 -8.73 21.28 -21.87
CA SER A 25 -9.47 20.09 -21.47
C SER A 25 -10.61 20.42 -20.53
N ARG A 26 -11.76 19.76 -20.73
CA ARG A 26 -12.87 19.75 -19.76
C ARG A 26 -12.60 18.87 -18.55
N SER A 27 -11.61 17.99 -18.63
CA SER A 27 -11.17 17.09 -17.57
C SER A 27 -10.00 17.69 -16.81
N ARG A 28 -9.71 17.15 -15.63
CA ARG A 28 -8.58 17.57 -14.80
C ARG A 28 -7.46 16.56 -14.86
N VAL A 29 -6.24 17.04 -15.00
CA VAL A 29 -5.03 16.25 -14.76
C VAL A 29 -4.78 16.23 -13.25
N VAL A 30 -4.81 15.05 -12.66
CA VAL A 30 -4.59 14.86 -11.22
C VAL A 30 -3.25 14.21 -10.99
N ILE A 31 -2.38 14.88 -10.26
CA ILE A 31 -1.03 14.40 -9.93
C ILE A 31 -1.10 13.59 -8.63
N ARG A 32 -0.62 12.34 -8.67
CA ARG A 32 -0.57 11.43 -7.52
C ARG A 32 0.87 11.01 -7.21
N PRO A 33 1.55 11.69 -6.27
CA PRO A 33 2.82 11.19 -5.75
C PRO A 33 2.64 9.88 -4.99
N ASP A 34 3.60 8.96 -5.11
CA ASP A 34 3.57 7.65 -4.45
C ASP A 34 4.85 7.32 -3.67
N SER A 35 5.77 8.28 -3.55
CA SER A 35 7.04 8.10 -2.87
C SER A 35 7.59 9.42 -2.32
N GLY A 36 8.50 9.33 -1.35
CA GLY A 36 9.10 10.48 -0.68
C GLY A 36 8.33 10.92 0.57
N ASN A 37 8.78 12.02 1.18
CA ASN A 37 8.08 12.63 2.32
C ASN A 37 6.78 13.29 1.82
N PRO A 38 5.59 12.88 2.28
CA PRO A 38 4.31 13.35 1.72
C PRO A 38 4.15 14.86 1.77
N VAL A 39 4.58 15.51 2.85
CA VAL A 39 4.45 16.96 3.02
C VAL A 39 5.33 17.70 2.01
N ALA A 40 6.60 17.33 1.94
CA ALA A 40 7.57 17.96 1.04
C ALA A 40 7.18 17.78 -0.43
N VAL A 41 6.77 16.56 -0.80
CA VAL A 41 6.40 16.23 -2.19
C VAL A 41 5.12 16.96 -2.60
N VAL A 42 4.10 17.00 -1.75
CA VAL A 42 2.85 17.74 -2.04
C VAL A 42 3.14 19.22 -2.27
N LEU A 43 3.95 19.86 -1.41
CA LEU A 43 4.28 21.29 -1.58
C LEU A 43 5.10 21.54 -2.85
N ASP A 44 6.05 20.68 -3.18
CA ASP A 44 6.83 20.82 -4.41
C ASP A 44 5.96 20.66 -5.65
N VAL A 45 5.05 19.68 -5.66
CA VAL A 45 4.08 19.50 -6.76
C VAL A 45 3.16 20.72 -6.90
N LEU A 46 2.59 21.24 -5.79
CA LEU A 46 1.75 22.44 -5.82
C LEU A 46 2.51 23.66 -6.38
N ASN A 47 3.74 23.89 -5.93
CA ASN A 47 4.56 24.99 -6.41
C ASN A 47 4.87 24.86 -7.91
N ARG A 48 5.20 23.66 -8.39
CA ARG A 48 5.44 23.42 -9.82
C ARG A 48 4.19 23.57 -10.66
N LEU A 49 3.06 23.03 -10.21
CA LEU A 49 1.78 23.21 -10.90
C LEU A 49 1.39 24.68 -10.96
N GLY A 50 1.57 25.42 -9.87
CA GLY A 50 1.31 26.86 -9.84
C GLY A 50 2.22 27.67 -10.73
N ALA A 51 3.51 27.31 -10.83
CA ALA A 51 4.47 27.94 -11.74
C ALA A 51 4.19 27.64 -13.22
N THR A 52 3.70 26.43 -13.50
CA THR A 52 3.47 25.93 -14.87
C THR A 52 2.11 26.35 -15.42
N PHE A 53 1.03 26.14 -14.65
CA PHE A 53 -0.36 26.34 -15.11
C PHE A 53 -1.04 27.58 -14.52
N GLY A 54 -0.36 28.26 -13.58
CA GLY A 54 -0.90 29.41 -12.89
C GLY A 54 -1.83 29.08 -11.73
N PHE A 55 -2.19 30.12 -10.99
CA PHE A 55 -3.13 30.05 -9.87
C PHE A 55 -3.87 31.40 -9.73
N THR A 56 -5.01 31.36 -9.03
CA THR A 56 -5.76 32.53 -8.58
C THR A 56 -5.77 32.60 -7.06
N LEU A 57 -6.13 33.73 -6.49
CA LEU A 57 -6.33 33.85 -5.05
C LEU A 57 -7.83 33.75 -4.74
N ASN A 58 -8.19 32.92 -3.78
CA ASN A 58 -9.56 32.87 -3.26
C ASN A 58 -9.84 34.04 -2.28
N ASN A 59 -11.09 34.16 -1.82
CA ASN A 59 -11.54 35.25 -0.94
C ASN A 59 -10.78 35.33 0.41
N LYS A 60 -10.04 34.26 0.77
CA LYS A 60 -9.23 34.20 2.00
C LYS A 60 -7.73 34.42 1.72
N GLY A 61 -7.36 34.77 0.48
CA GLY A 61 -5.98 35.00 0.07
C GLY A 61 -5.13 33.75 -0.12
N PHE A 62 -5.74 32.58 -0.31
CA PHE A 62 -5.05 31.33 -0.60
C PHE A 62 -4.99 31.06 -2.11
N LYS A 63 -3.86 30.51 -2.57
CA LYS A 63 -3.67 30.12 -3.95
C LYS A 63 -4.53 28.91 -4.32
N VAL A 64 -5.28 29.04 -5.40
CA VAL A 64 -6.04 27.95 -6.03
C VAL A 64 -5.46 27.73 -7.42
N LEU A 65 -4.99 26.52 -7.70
CA LEU A 65 -4.44 26.12 -8.99
C LEU A 65 -5.45 26.34 -10.12
N HIS A 66 -4.94 26.51 -11.34
CA HIS A 66 -5.77 26.49 -12.53
C HIS A 66 -6.71 25.27 -12.52
N ASN A 67 -7.93 25.43 -13.03
CA ASN A 67 -8.97 24.39 -12.87
C ASN A 67 -8.64 23.05 -13.55
N SER A 68 -7.73 23.05 -14.51
CA SER A 68 -7.29 21.84 -15.23
C SER A 68 -6.36 20.93 -14.43
N VAL A 69 -5.83 21.36 -13.27
CA VAL A 69 -4.84 20.56 -12.52
C VAL A 69 -5.17 20.48 -11.03
N ARG A 70 -4.96 19.32 -10.43
CA ARG A 70 -5.16 19.06 -8.99
C ARG A 70 -4.14 18.04 -8.49
N VAL A 71 -4.09 17.87 -7.18
CA VAL A 71 -3.23 16.89 -6.51
C VAL A 71 -4.09 15.90 -5.75
N ILE A 72 -3.68 14.64 -5.72
CA ILE A 72 -4.20 13.64 -4.80
C ILE A 72 -3.01 13.00 -4.06
N GLN A 73 -3.05 13.01 -2.74
CA GLN A 73 -2.07 12.27 -1.94
C GLN A 73 -2.74 11.04 -1.35
N GLY A 74 -2.21 9.85 -1.66
CA GLY A 74 -2.79 8.57 -1.27
C GLY A 74 -1.79 7.59 -0.66
N ASP A 75 -0.51 7.98 -0.57
CA ASP A 75 0.52 7.15 0.04
C ASP A 75 0.81 7.61 1.48
N GLY A 76 0.80 6.66 2.41
CA GLY A 76 1.08 6.92 3.83
C GLY A 76 0.08 7.84 4.54
N ILE A 77 -1.17 7.90 4.07
CA ILE A 77 -2.17 8.83 4.60
C ILE A 77 -2.87 8.27 5.83
N ASN A 78 -2.83 9.06 6.89
CA ASN A 78 -3.57 8.91 8.13
C ASN A 78 -3.98 10.31 8.64
N LEU A 79 -4.69 10.39 9.76
CA LEU A 79 -5.18 11.66 10.31
C LEU A 79 -4.05 12.66 10.58
N GLU A 80 -2.97 12.21 11.18
CA GLU A 80 -1.80 13.03 11.52
C GLU A 80 -1.12 13.59 10.26
N SER A 81 -0.90 12.74 9.24
CA SER A 81 -0.29 13.18 7.98
C SER A 81 -1.16 14.17 7.21
N ILE A 82 -2.49 14.01 7.24
CA ILE A 82 -3.44 14.97 6.64
C ILE A 82 -3.31 16.32 7.34
N GLU A 83 -3.36 16.33 8.67
CA GLU A 83 -3.22 17.56 9.46
C GLU A 83 -1.91 18.29 9.18
N HIS A 84 -0.80 17.54 9.10
CA HIS A 84 0.50 18.11 8.81
C HIS A 84 0.59 18.67 7.39
N ILE A 85 0.10 17.95 6.38
CA ILE A 85 0.06 18.44 4.98
C ILE A 85 -0.77 19.72 4.89
N LEU A 86 -1.99 19.73 5.45
CA LEU A 86 -2.87 20.91 5.39
C LEU A 86 -2.29 22.10 6.15
N SER A 87 -1.63 21.89 7.28
CA SER A 87 -0.96 22.94 8.05
C SER A 87 0.17 23.58 7.23
N MET A 88 0.97 22.77 6.57
CA MET A 88 2.07 23.26 5.73
C MET A 88 1.55 23.93 4.45
N MET A 89 0.46 23.43 3.85
CA MET A 89 -0.21 24.12 2.75
C MET A 89 -0.71 25.50 3.18
N LYS A 90 -1.32 25.61 4.37
CA LYS A 90 -1.78 26.88 4.94
C LYS A 90 -0.63 27.88 5.11
N ILE A 91 0.50 27.46 5.68
CA ILE A 91 1.71 28.30 5.84
C ILE A 91 2.20 28.82 4.48
N ASN A 92 2.19 27.97 3.46
CA ASN A 92 2.63 28.30 2.10
C ASN A 92 1.54 28.99 1.24
N LYS A 93 0.41 29.34 1.87
CA LYS A 93 -0.72 30.01 1.22
C LYS A 93 -1.38 29.21 0.10
N TRP A 94 -1.35 27.87 0.16
CA TRP A 94 -2.11 27.01 -0.74
C TRP A 94 -3.47 26.66 -0.15
N SER A 95 -4.54 26.79 -0.95
CA SER A 95 -5.90 26.38 -0.56
C SER A 95 -6.01 24.85 -0.49
N ALA A 96 -6.77 24.35 0.48
CA ALA A 96 -7.12 22.92 0.57
C ALA A 96 -7.92 22.42 -0.66
N GLU A 97 -8.53 23.32 -1.43
CA GLU A 97 -9.22 22.99 -2.69
C GLU A 97 -8.33 22.35 -3.76
N ASN A 98 -6.99 22.47 -3.61
CA ASN A 98 -6.03 21.93 -4.57
C ASN A 98 -5.75 20.45 -4.39
N ILE A 99 -6.12 19.85 -3.26
CA ILE A 99 -5.75 18.49 -2.89
C ILE A 99 -6.96 17.66 -2.48
N ALA A 100 -6.91 16.39 -2.85
CA ALA A 100 -7.74 15.34 -2.26
C ALA A 100 -6.83 14.31 -1.58
N PHE A 101 -7.37 13.59 -0.60
CA PHE A 101 -6.66 12.53 0.10
C PHE A 101 -7.30 11.18 -0.21
N GLY A 102 -6.48 10.19 -0.57
CA GLY A 102 -6.87 8.80 -0.66
C GLY A 102 -6.42 8.07 0.60
N MET A 103 -7.33 7.46 1.32
CA MET A 103 -7.02 6.63 2.48
C MET A 103 -7.62 5.25 2.25
N GLY A 104 -6.76 4.24 2.06
CA GLY A 104 -7.16 2.86 1.83
C GLY A 104 -7.20 2.06 3.13
N GLY A 105 -6.23 1.16 3.30
CA GLY A 105 -6.18 0.24 4.43
C GLY A 105 -6.25 0.88 5.82
N MET A 106 -5.67 2.06 6.00
CA MET A 106 -5.69 2.74 7.31
C MET A 106 -7.08 3.22 7.74
N LEU A 107 -8.01 3.45 6.80
CA LEU A 107 -9.37 3.86 7.13
C LEU A 107 -10.18 2.69 7.74
N LEU A 108 -10.03 1.50 7.18
CA LEU A 108 -10.83 0.33 7.54
C LEU A 108 -10.03 -0.75 8.29
N GLN A 109 -8.70 -0.72 8.18
CA GLN A 109 -7.80 -1.75 8.68
C GLN A 109 -6.65 -1.09 9.44
N GLY A 110 -6.90 -0.62 10.64
CA GLY A 110 -5.86 -0.08 11.52
C GLY A 110 -4.81 -1.11 11.94
N MET A 111 -5.15 -2.41 11.86
CA MET A 111 -4.24 -3.53 12.01
C MET A 111 -3.95 -4.17 10.65
N ASN A 112 -2.71 -4.54 10.41
CA ASN A 112 -2.27 -5.22 9.20
C ASN A 112 -1.54 -6.54 9.55
N ARG A 113 -1.12 -7.28 8.54
CA ARG A 113 -0.43 -8.55 8.71
C ARG A 113 0.86 -8.44 9.52
N ASP A 114 1.57 -7.32 9.42
CA ASP A 114 2.85 -7.13 10.12
C ASP A 114 2.59 -6.85 11.61
N THR A 115 1.51 -6.16 11.95
CA THR A 115 1.02 -5.99 13.33
C THR A 115 0.71 -7.34 13.97
N MET A 116 0.07 -8.22 13.22
CA MET A 116 -0.30 -9.56 13.68
C MET A 116 0.82 -10.60 13.48
N GLN A 117 1.93 -10.21 12.91
CA GLN A 117 3.11 -11.06 12.65
C GLN A 117 2.81 -12.33 11.83
N TRP A 118 1.90 -12.25 10.90
CA TRP A 118 1.53 -13.36 10.02
C TRP A 118 1.86 -13.07 8.56
N ALA A 119 2.30 -14.11 7.86
CA ALA A 119 2.62 -14.05 6.45
C ALA A 119 2.42 -15.43 5.81
N MET A 120 1.99 -15.44 4.55
CA MET A 120 2.01 -16.64 3.72
C MET A 120 3.33 -16.68 2.97
N LYS A 121 4.07 -17.77 3.09
CA LYS A 121 5.35 -18.00 2.43
C LYS A 121 5.40 -19.42 1.90
N CYS A 122 5.88 -19.58 0.65
CA CYS A 122 6.29 -20.89 0.16
C CYS A 122 7.51 -21.35 0.97
N SER A 123 7.50 -22.56 1.50
CA SER A 123 8.58 -23.13 2.28
C SER A 123 9.23 -24.35 1.62
N ALA A 124 8.53 -24.99 0.69
CA ALA A 124 9.06 -26.10 -0.12
C ALA A 124 8.32 -26.17 -1.45
N ILE A 125 9.01 -26.68 -2.47
CA ILE A 125 8.45 -26.95 -3.80
C ILE A 125 8.87 -28.35 -4.25
N LYS A 126 8.03 -29.03 -5.01
CA LYS A 126 8.37 -30.32 -5.62
C LYS A 126 8.66 -30.13 -7.11
N ILE A 127 9.89 -30.42 -7.53
CA ILE A 127 10.33 -30.30 -8.93
C ILE A 127 10.83 -31.66 -9.37
N ASN A 128 10.30 -32.16 -10.46
CA ASN A 128 10.66 -33.47 -11.03
C ASN A 128 10.61 -34.63 -10.00
N GLY A 129 9.64 -34.58 -9.09
CA GLY A 129 9.48 -35.59 -8.06
C GLY A 129 10.27 -35.38 -6.78
N GLU A 130 11.22 -34.45 -6.75
CA GLU A 130 12.07 -34.15 -5.59
C GLU A 130 11.65 -32.87 -4.87
N TRP A 131 11.67 -32.87 -3.53
CA TRP A 131 11.38 -31.74 -2.71
C TRP A 131 12.60 -30.84 -2.52
N GLN A 132 12.41 -29.56 -2.76
CA GLN A 132 13.42 -28.53 -2.56
C GLN A 132 12.89 -27.50 -1.54
N ASP A 133 13.76 -27.07 -0.64
CA ASP A 133 13.45 -26.05 0.33
C ASP A 133 13.38 -24.66 -0.34
N VAL A 134 12.35 -23.89 0.01
CA VAL A 134 12.21 -22.49 -0.42
C VAL A 134 12.19 -21.61 0.83
N TYR A 135 13.10 -20.65 0.89
CA TYR A 135 13.18 -19.77 2.06
C TYR A 135 13.79 -18.41 1.71
N LYS A 136 13.58 -17.46 2.60
CA LYS A 136 14.22 -16.16 2.58
C LYS A 136 15.05 -16.02 3.84
N ASP A 137 16.34 -15.74 3.67
CA ASP A 137 17.30 -15.52 4.76
C ASP A 137 18.18 -14.29 4.44
N PRO A 138 17.64 -13.08 4.49
CA PRO A 138 18.37 -11.86 4.17
C PRO A 138 19.39 -11.53 5.25
N ILE A 139 20.61 -11.21 4.84
CA ILE A 139 21.72 -10.85 5.73
C ILE A 139 21.37 -9.59 6.57
N THR A 140 20.59 -8.68 6.01
CA THR A 140 20.31 -7.37 6.61
C THR A 140 19.09 -7.33 7.54
N SER A 141 18.30 -8.42 7.65
CA SER A 141 17.07 -8.39 8.45
C SER A 141 16.64 -9.79 8.88
N SER A 142 16.98 -10.16 10.11
CA SER A 142 16.55 -11.41 10.73
C SER A 142 15.04 -11.55 10.86
N ALA A 143 14.31 -10.44 11.02
CA ALA A 143 12.85 -10.43 11.06
C ALA A 143 12.17 -10.89 9.74
N LYS A 144 12.90 -10.86 8.63
CA LYS A 144 12.42 -11.31 7.32
C LYS A 144 12.77 -12.78 7.00
N LYS A 145 13.49 -13.46 7.89
CA LYS A 145 13.80 -14.87 7.76
C LYS A 145 12.52 -15.70 7.72
N SER A 146 12.41 -16.61 6.75
CA SER A 146 11.27 -17.53 6.67
C SER A 146 11.69 -18.95 7.00
N LYS A 147 10.72 -19.75 7.47
CA LYS A 147 10.94 -21.18 7.66
C LYS A 147 11.18 -21.84 6.28
N ARG A 148 11.98 -22.90 6.27
CA ARG A 148 12.30 -23.69 5.07
C ARG A 148 11.92 -25.16 5.28
N GLY A 149 11.51 -25.82 4.21
CA GLY A 149 11.17 -27.23 4.23
C GLY A 149 9.70 -27.50 4.46
N ARG A 150 9.36 -28.77 4.60
CA ARG A 150 8.01 -29.25 4.84
C ARG A 150 7.75 -29.35 6.33
N PHE A 151 6.54 -28.96 6.77
CA PHE A 151 6.19 -28.85 8.17
C PHE A 151 4.94 -29.64 8.52
N SER A 152 4.89 -30.09 9.77
CA SER A 152 3.68 -30.48 10.48
C SER A 152 3.36 -29.44 11.56
N VAL A 153 2.09 -29.25 11.83
CA VAL A 153 1.61 -28.48 12.97
C VAL A 153 1.03 -29.46 13.96
N VAL A 154 1.54 -29.46 15.18
CA VAL A 154 1.14 -30.42 16.21
C VAL A 154 0.74 -29.69 17.49
N ARG A 155 -0.06 -30.36 18.33
CA ARG A 155 -0.39 -29.86 19.67
C ARG A 155 0.40 -30.67 20.71
N GLU A 156 1.25 -29.98 21.48
CA GLU A 156 2.01 -30.58 22.56
C GLU A 156 1.77 -29.81 23.85
N ASN A 157 1.32 -30.51 24.88
CA ASN A 157 1.00 -29.91 26.19
C ASN A 157 0.05 -28.70 26.06
N GLY A 158 -0.94 -28.78 25.18
CA GLY A 158 -1.90 -27.70 24.92
C GLY A 158 -1.39 -26.58 24.00
N VAL A 159 -0.11 -26.57 23.63
CA VAL A 159 0.50 -25.53 22.81
C VAL A 159 0.63 -26.00 21.36
N ILE A 160 0.25 -25.13 20.42
CA ILE A 160 0.43 -25.37 18.99
C ILE A 160 1.90 -25.10 18.61
N LYS A 161 2.53 -26.10 18.00
CA LYS A 161 3.93 -26.02 17.55
C LYS A 161 4.07 -26.43 16.09
N CYS A 162 5.02 -25.79 15.39
CA CYS A 162 5.42 -26.15 14.05
C CYS A 162 6.71 -26.98 14.11
N LYS A 163 6.71 -28.16 13.56
CA LYS A 163 7.84 -29.09 13.49
C LYS A 163 8.15 -29.46 12.04
N SER A 164 9.30 -30.08 11.81
CA SER A 164 9.58 -30.76 10.53
C SER A 164 8.50 -31.81 10.25
N LEU A 165 8.25 -32.05 8.97
CA LEU A 165 7.17 -32.96 8.55
C LEU A 165 7.28 -34.31 9.28
N GLY A 166 6.22 -34.68 9.94
CA GLY A 166 6.02 -35.94 10.63
C GLY A 166 4.68 -36.59 10.25
N PRO A 167 4.40 -37.79 10.79
CA PRO A 167 3.19 -38.54 10.48
C PRO A 167 1.92 -37.86 10.97
N GLU A 168 2.02 -37.09 12.04
CA GLU A 168 0.89 -36.37 12.64
C GLU A 168 0.93 -34.91 12.29
N SER A 169 -0.21 -34.35 11.89
CA SER A 169 -0.35 -32.91 11.64
C SER A 169 -1.80 -32.47 11.82
N LEU A 170 -1.98 -31.30 12.43
CA LEU A 170 -3.26 -30.60 12.48
C LEU A 170 -3.61 -29.93 11.14
N LEU A 171 -2.63 -29.84 10.23
CA LEU A 171 -2.87 -29.34 8.88
C LEU A 171 -3.65 -30.39 8.08
N ARG A 172 -4.65 -29.93 7.37
CA ARG A 172 -5.44 -30.75 6.43
C ARG A 172 -5.48 -30.08 5.07
N THR A 173 -5.59 -30.85 4.03
CA THR A 173 -5.77 -30.33 2.68
C THR A 173 -7.19 -29.74 2.58
N ILE A 174 -7.28 -28.48 2.26
CA ILE A 174 -8.55 -27.75 2.07
C ILE A 174 -8.95 -27.71 0.60
N TYR A 175 -7.97 -27.59 -0.28
CA TYR A 175 -8.17 -27.47 -1.71
C TYR A 175 -7.04 -28.18 -2.46
N GLU A 176 -7.36 -28.97 -3.45
CA GLU A 176 -6.39 -29.71 -4.27
C GLU A 176 -6.93 -29.92 -5.68
N ASN A 177 -6.07 -29.70 -6.68
CA ASN A 177 -6.34 -29.94 -8.11
C ASN A 177 -7.65 -29.38 -8.66
N GLY A 178 -8.07 -28.22 -8.15
CA GLY A 178 -9.33 -27.58 -8.58
C GLY A 178 -10.54 -27.93 -7.71
N GLU A 179 -10.40 -28.79 -6.72
CA GLU A 179 -11.48 -29.24 -5.85
C GLU A 179 -11.35 -28.67 -4.44
N LEU A 180 -12.47 -28.16 -3.92
CA LEU A 180 -12.61 -27.73 -2.52
C LEU A 180 -12.95 -28.97 -1.69
N LEU A 181 -11.97 -29.46 -0.91
CA LEU A 181 -12.13 -30.67 -0.10
C LEU A 181 -12.78 -30.41 1.26
N VAL A 182 -12.63 -29.19 1.76
CA VAL A 182 -13.22 -28.77 3.05
C VAL A 182 -13.85 -27.41 2.88
N ASP A 183 -15.17 -27.35 3.04
CA ASP A 183 -15.94 -26.10 3.07
C ASP A 183 -16.41 -25.82 4.50
N GLU A 184 -15.82 -24.80 5.12
CA GLU A 184 -16.16 -24.37 6.47
C GLU A 184 -16.61 -22.91 6.47
N ASN A 185 -17.68 -22.65 7.19
CA ASN A 185 -18.09 -21.26 7.40
C ASN A 185 -17.14 -20.51 8.34
N PHE A 186 -17.10 -19.19 8.18
CA PHE A 186 -16.17 -18.34 8.93
C PHE A 186 -16.40 -18.36 10.45
N ASP A 187 -17.63 -18.56 10.91
CA ASP A 187 -17.92 -18.61 12.35
C ASP A 187 -17.31 -19.86 12.99
N THR A 188 -17.34 -21.00 12.32
CA THR A 188 -16.65 -22.22 12.75
C THR A 188 -15.15 -22.00 12.89
N ILE A 189 -14.53 -21.33 11.90
CA ILE A 189 -13.11 -21.01 11.94
C ILE A 189 -12.79 -20.06 13.11
N ARG A 190 -13.64 -19.04 13.34
CA ARG A 190 -13.47 -18.10 14.46
C ARG A 190 -13.62 -18.78 15.82
N GLN A 191 -14.59 -19.69 15.97
CA GLN A 191 -14.77 -20.44 17.22
C GLN A 191 -13.56 -21.32 17.52
N ARG A 192 -13.03 -22.01 16.50
CA ARG A 192 -11.80 -22.79 16.63
C ARG A 192 -10.60 -21.91 17.03
N ALA A 193 -10.45 -20.77 16.43
CA ALA A 193 -9.37 -19.82 16.78
C ALA A 193 -9.47 -19.31 18.22
N LYS A 194 -10.68 -19.25 18.78
CA LYS A 194 -10.93 -18.90 20.19
C LYS A 194 -10.81 -20.08 21.15
N GLY A 195 -10.58 -21.30 20.66
CA GLY A 195 -10.51 -22.50 21.47
C GLY A 195 -11.87 -22.96 22.03
N LEU A 196 -12.97 -22.60 21.36
CA LEU A 196 -14.34 -22.94 21.78
C LEU A 196 -14.84 -24.29 21.20
N ILE A 197 -14.14 -24.81 20.19
CA ILE A 197 -14.37 -26.13 19.54
C ILE A 197 -13.03 -26.76 19.17
#